data_e99d879954c63f4e2fd9f15e937b6f9a
#
_entry.id   e99d879954c63f4e2fd9f15e937b6f9a
#
_cell.length_a   1.000
_cell.length_b   1.000
_cell.length_c   1.000
_cell.angle_alpha   90.00
_cell.angle_beta   90.00
_cell.angle_gamma   90.00
#
_symmetry.space_group_name_H-M   'P 1'
#
loop_
_entity.id
_entity.type
_entity.pdbx_description
1 polymer ?
#
loop_
_entity_poly.entity_id
_entity_poly.type
_entity_poly.pdbx_seq_one_letter_code
_entity_poly.pdbx_strand_id
1 'polypeptide(L)'
;MLEGPTTGGAEAMATTGRSRGLLRRPQRGPRPHEAVARVDQRTKRLVRRAKQGEIAIIDHEDLDRVAAEGLVEAGVSGVVNAAPSISGRYPNLGPLILLDAGVPLVDGVGPLLLRKVRDGDVVRVDGDRVFLDDRLVGVGVRQSERSVRAAMEEARAGLAEQFESFARNTVDFMQRERDLLFGGAGLPEIDLDMSGRPVLVVVRGYSYKEDLAVLRPYIRDVRPVLVGVDGGADAVLEAGYRPDLIIGDMDSVSDEALLMAVPRGGARRAHRATRIVVHAYRDGFAPGGERLDQLGVPYQVVRAAGTSEDVAFLLSHEKGASLIVAVGSHGNLREFLDKGRLGMASTFLVRLRVGEILMDAKGVSRLYSPRVRTRDALLLLGAALFAMVMVVVISPALRLYVIQLFEQFRQWLFHLRELL
;
A
#
# COMPACT_ATOMS: atom_id res chain seq x y z
N MET A 1 86.35 0.75 14.76
CA MET A 1 86.78 1.77 15.72
C MET A 1 85.61 2.02 16.65
N LEU A 2 85.65 1.39 17.80
CA LEU A 2 85.90 1.99 19.07
C LEU A 2 84.63 2.80 19.55
N GLU A 3 84.05 2.66 20.65
CA GLU A 3 84.23 1.96 21.92
C GLU A 3 82.93 2.22 22.75
N GLY A 4 82.50 1.31 23.53
CA GLY A 4 81.62 1.60 24.64
C GLY A 4 82.46 2.17 25.83
N PRO A 5 82.06 2.14 27.10
CA PRO A 5 80.83 1.83 27.81
C PRO A 5 80.53 2.88 28.91
N THR A 6 79.50 2.78 29.73
CA THR A 6 79.56 2.68 31.20
C THR A 6 78.16 2.92 31.84
N THR A 7 77.67 1.95 32.48
CA THR A 7 77.30 1.79 33.93
C THR A 7 76.75 2.98 34.68
N GLY A 8 75.63 2.76 35.31
CA GLY A 8 75.08 3.55 36.40
C GLY A 8 73.73 3.00 36.90
N GLY A 9 73.78 2.14 37.89
CA GLY A 9 72.60 1.58 38.54
C GLY A 9 71.96 2.56 39.52
N ALA A 10 70.69 2.42 39.75
CA ALA A 10 70.02 2.81 40.98
C ALA A 10 68.76 1.94 41.14
N GLU A 11 68.80 1.23 42.22
CA GLU A 11 67.65 0.59 42.86
C GLU A 11 66.56 1.59 43.14
N ALA A 12 65.28 1.21 42.96
CA ALA A 12 64.20 1.59 43.86
C ALA A 12 62.91 0.86 43.62
N MET A 13 62.54 0.11 44.59
CA MET A 13 61.22 -0.12 45.16
C MET A 13 60.10 -0.66 44.27
N ALA A 14 59.83 -1.93 44.50
CA ALA A 14 58.55 -2.60 44.22
C ALA A 14 57.38 -1.90 44.92
N THR A 15 56.42 -1.42 44.15
CA THR A 15 55.05 -1.18 44.61
C THR A 15 54.11 -2.14 43.88
N THR A 16 53.68 -3.14 44.62
CA THR A 16 52.60 -4.07 44.26
C THR A 16 51.29 -3.32 44.08
N GLY A 17 51.02 -2.89 42.86
CA GLY A 17 49.70 -2.42 42.41
C GLY A 17 48.87 -3.63 41.95
N ARG A 18 48.00 -4.15 42.82
CA ARG A 18 46.92 -5.08 42.43
C ARG A 18 46.04 -4.41 41.38
N SER A 19 46.24 -4.69 40.12
CA SER A 19 45.28 -4.42 39.09
C SER A 19 44.06 -5.32 39.33
N ARG A 20 43.02 -4.73 39.90
CA ARG A 20 41.65 -5.30 39.87
C ARG A 20 41.27 -5.48 38.45
N GLY A 21 41.33 -6.75 37.97
CA GLY A 21 40.75 -7.18 36.71
C GLY A 21 39.27 -6.75 36.72
N LEU A 22 38.93 -5.78 35.87
CA LEU A 22 37.58 -5.53 35.49
C LEU A 22 37.03 -6.78 34.83
N LEU A 23 36.35 -7.59 35.63
CA LEU A 23 35.52 -8.66 35.12
C LEU A 23 34.59 -8.06 34.09
N ARG A 24 34.88 -8.23 32.81
CA ARG A 24 33.94 -7.97 31.71
C ARG A 24 32.65 -8.69 32.08
N ARG A 25 31.62 -7.96 32.46
CA ARG A 25 30.27 -8.52 32.55
C ARG A 25 30.00 -9.23 31.26
N PRO A 26 29.59 -10.50 31.31
CA PRO A 26 29.18 -11.20 30.10
C PRO A 26 28.06 -10.35 29.50
N GLN A 27 28.20 -9.93 28.23
CA GLN A 27 27.12 -9.32 27.49
C GLN A 27 25.99 -10.35 27.53
N ARG A 28 24.95 -10.06 28.31
CA ARG A 28 23.71 -10.85 28.32
C ARG A 28 23.21 -10.83 26.89
N GLY A 29 23.20 -11.97 26.25
CA GLY A 29 22.52 -12.16 24.97
C GLY A 29 21.09 -11.65 25.03
N PRO A 30 20.45 -11.36 23.90
CA PRO A 30 19.08 -10.91 23.86
C PRO A 30 18.21 -11.87 24.68
N ARG A 31 17.29 -11.30 25.49
CA ARG A 31 16.38 -12.10 26.33
C ARG A 31 15.52 -12.96 25.42
N PRO A 32 15.24 -14.22 25.79
CA PRO A 32 14.30 -15.07 25.07
C PRO A 32 12.95 -14.37 24.92
N HIS A 33 12.40 -14.41 23.72
CA HIS A 33 11.08 -13.85 23.42
C HIS A 33 10.10 -15.00 23.18
N GLU A 34 9.07 -15.07 24.01
CA GLU A 34 8.04 -16.11 23.94
C GLU A 34 6.69 -15.49 23.63
N ALA A 35 6.01 -15.98 22.60
CA ALA A 35 4.70 -15.52 22.20
C ALA A 35 3.96 -16.54 21.33
N VAL A 36 2.68 -16.30 21.11
CA VAL A 36 1.85 -17.10 20.20
C VAL A 36 2.34 -16.92 18.76
N ALA A 37 2.54 -18.03 18.05
CA ALA A 37 2.90 -18.03 16.66
C ALA A 37 1.69 -17.85 15.75
N ARG A 38 1.81 -16.97 14.79
CA ARG A 38 0.93 -16.87 13.64
C ARG A 38 1.69 -17.38 12.42
N VAL A 39 1.18 -18.48 11.80
CA VAL A 39 1.91 -19.21 10.75
C VAL A 39 1.16 -19.14 9.45
N ASP A 40 1.80 -18.70 8.38
CA ASP A 40 1.26 -18.76 7.01
C ASP A 40 2.41 -18.61 5.99
N GLN A 41 2.38 -19.41 4.92
CA GLN A 41 3.30 -19.25 3.80
C GLN A 41 3.09 -17.92 3.06
N ARG A 42 1.84 -17.43 3.04
CA ARG A 42 1.49 -16.15 2.40
C ARG A 42 1.45 -15.03 3.43
N THR A 43 2.46 -14.19 3.47
CA THR A 43 2.57 -13.06 4.42
C THR A 43 1.34 -12.17 4.41
N LYS A 44 0.72 -11.89 3.26
CA LYS A 44 -0.53 -11.13 3.15
C LYS A 44 -1.70 -11.74 3.92
N ARG A 45 -1.82 -13.07 3.95
CA ARG A 45 -2.83 -13.78 4.76
C ARG A 45 -2.52 -13.69 6.23
N LEU A 46 -1.25 -13.87 6.59
CA LEU A 46 -0.79 -13.79 7.97
C LEU A 46 -1.10 -12.42 8.57
N VAL A 47 -0.72 -11.33 7.91
CA VAL A 47 -0.94 -9.95 8.36
C VAL A 47 -2.40 -9.65 8.71
N ARG A 48 -3.35 -10.20 7.96
CA ARG A 48 -4.79 -10.01 8.23
C ARG A 48 -5.28 -10.69 9.53
N ARG A 49 -4.60 -11.75 9.96
CA ARG A 49 -4.97 -12.58 11.10
C ARG A 49 -4.08 -12.33 12.31
N ALA A 50 -2.92 -11.73 12.11
CA ALA A 50 -1.96 -11.45 13.16
C ALA A 50 -2.53 -10.45 14.17
N LYS A 51 -2.20 -10.69 15.44
CA LYS A 51 -2.57 -9.84 16.56
C LYS A 51 -1.34 -9.23 17.18
N GLN A 52 -1.54 -8.12 17.86
CA GLN A 52 -0.46 -7.44 18.58
C GLN A 52 0.23 -8.41 19.57
N GLY A 53 1.57 -8.43 19.55
CA GLY A 53 2.40 -9.25 20.42
C GLY A 53 2.65 -10.67 19.93
N GLU A 54 2.03 -11.14 18.82
CA GLU A 54 2.31 -12.46 18.24
C GLU A 54 3.65 -12.50 17.49
N ILE A 55 4.23 -13.69 17.33
CA ILE A 55 5.38 -13.93 16.47
C ILE A 55 4.88 -14.41 15.10
N ALA A 56 5.26 -13.70 14.05
CA ALA A 56 4.95 -14.07 12.68
C ALA A 56 5.96 -15.10 12.16
N ILE A 57 5.48 -16.27 11.71
CA ILE A 57 6.29 -17.29 11.02
C ILE A 57 5.86 -17.30 9.56
N ILE A 58 6.76 -16.89 8.69
CA ILE A 58 6.53 -16.71 7.26
C ILE A 58 7.51 -17.51 6.41
N ASP A 59 7.19 -17.62 5.12
CA ASP A 59 8.08 -18.15 4.07
C ASP A 59 8.10 -17.14 2.93
N HIS A 60 8.93 -16.10 3.07
CA HIS A 60 8.94 -14.98 2.17
C HIS A 60 10.37 -14.65 1.71
N GLU A 61 10.76 -15.22 0.58
CA GLU A 61 12.01 -14.85 -0.07
C GLU A 61 11.93 -13.37 -0.51
N ASP A 62 13.01 -12.63 -0.25
CA ASP A 62 13.09 -11.19 -0.58
C ASP A 62 11.93 -10.40 0.04
N LEU A 63 11.84 -10.40 1.37
CA LEU A 63 10.77 -9.74 2.12
C LEU A 63 10.61 -8.29 1.69
N ASP A 64 9.52 -8.00 1.00
CA ASP A 64 9.25 -6.69 0.45
C ASP A 64 8.77 -5.69 1.52
N ARG A 65 8.81 -4.42 1.14
CA ARG A 65 8.41 -3.31 2.00
C ARG A 65 6.96 -3.40 2.47
N VAL A 66 6.04 -3.76 1.56
CA VAL A 66 4.59 -3.82 1.87
C VAL A 66 4.30 -4.89 2.91
N ALA A 67 4.95 -6.05 2.77
CA ALA A 67 4.84 -7.14 3.72
C ALA A 67 5.40 -6.75 5.09
N ALA A 68 6.57 -6.09 5.13
CA ALA A 68 7.20 -5.63 6.36
C ALA A 68 6.36 -4.57 7.08
N GLU A 69 5.88 -3.56 6.36
CA GLU A 69 4.99 -2.52 6.91
C GLU A 69 3.69 -3.14 7.46
N GLY A 70 3.10 -4.09 6.74
CA GLY A 70 1.92 -4.81 7.22
C GLY A 70 2.17 -5.61 8.50
N LEU A 71 3.34 -6.23 8.66
CA LEU A 71 3.74 -6.93 9.89
C LEU A 71 3.93 -5.96 11.07
N VAL A 72 4.55 -4.80 10.81
CA VAL A 72 4.71 -3.74 11.81
C VAL A 72 3.34 -3.17 12.22
N GLU A 73 2.45 -2.87 11.27
CA GLU A 73 1.09 -2.39 11.55
C GLU A 73 0.26 -3.40 12.35
N ALA A 74 0.43 -4.70 12.08
CA ALA A 74 -0.21 -5.76 12.85
C ALA A 74 0.32 -5.87 14.29
N GLY A 75 1.43 -5.17 14.60
CA GLY A 75 2.03 -5.13 15.93
C GLY A 75 2.67 -6.45 16.34
N VAL A 76 3.23 -7.22 15.38
CA VAL A 76 3.93 -8.46 15.70
C VAL A 76 5.15 -8.17 16.56
N SER A 77 5.44 -9.06 17.51
CA SER A 77 6.54 -8.92 18.45
C SER A 77 7.87 -9.48 17.92
N GLY A 78 7.82 -10.23 16.81
CA GLY A 78 8.97 -10.80 16.14
C GLY A 78 8.59 -11.47 14.83
N VAL A 79 9.55 -11.64 13.94
CA VAL A 79 9.38 -12.32 12.65
C VAL A 79 10.40 -13.44 12.55
N VAL A 80 9.94 -14.65 12.19
CA VAL A 80 10.77 -15.80 11.84
C VAL A 80 10.47 -16.14 10.39
N ASN A 81 11.45 -15.97 9.53
CA ASN A 81 11.31 -16.23 8.11
C ASN A 81 12.01 -17.55 7.72
N ALA A 82 11.27 -18.44 7.08
CA ALA A 82 11.82 -19.69 6.58
C ALA A 82 12.80 -19.48 5.42
N ALA A 83 12.47 -18.54 4.53
CA ALA A 83 13.31 -18.13 3.41
C ALA A 83 14.30 -17.02 3.81
N PRO A 84 15.34 -16.73 3.00
CA PRO A 84 16.17 -15.54 3.18
C PRO A 84 15.38 -14.27 2.82
N SER A 85 15.34 -13.33 3.74
CA SER A 85 14.66 -12.03 3.52
C SER A 85 15.42 -11.10 2.57
N ILE A 86 16.69 -11.37 2.31
CA ILE A 86 17.51 -10.78 1.23
C ILE A 86 18.26 -11.92 0.57
N SER A 87 17.89 -12.26 -0.67
CA SER A 87 18.51 -13.36 -1.43
C SER A 87 19.80 -12.95 -2.16
N GLY A 88 20.10 -11.65 -2.20
CA GLY A 88 21.21 -11.09 -3.00
C GLY A 88 20.82 -10.71 -4.43
N ARG A 89 19.57 -10.94 -4.86
CA ARG A 89 19.11 -10.57 -6.21
C ARG A 89 18.96 -9.06 -6.37
N TYR A 90 18.45 -8.39 -5.33
CA TYR A 90 18.29 -6.94 -5.29
C TYR A 90 18.21 -6.44 -3.84
N PRO A 91 18.57 -5.18 -3.56
CA PRO A 91 18.50 -4.61 -2.23
C PRO A 91 17.03 -4.27 -1.88
N ASN A 92 16.39 -5.10 -1.07
CA ASN A 92 15.03 -4.86 -0.56
C ASN A 92 15.04 -4.22 0.83
N LEU A 93 14.01 -3.44 1.14
CA LEU A 93 13.94 -2.63 2.37
C LEU A 93 13.18 -3.32 3.52
N GLY A 94 12.46 -4.41 3.25
CA GLY A 94 11.60 -5.05 4.25
C GLY A 94 12.31 -5.37 5.56
N PRO A 95 13.46 -6.03 5.56
CA PRO A 95 14.20 -6.35 6.78
C PRO A 95 14.59 -5.11 7.61
N LEU A 96 15.01 -4.01 6.96
CA LEU A 96 15.32 -2.76 7.67
C LEU A 96 14.08 -2.15 8.34
N ILE A 97 12.93 -2.17 7.66
CA ILE A 97 11.67 -1.64 8.22
C ILE A 97 11.29 -2.39 9.50
N LEU A 98 11.44 -3.73 9.52
CA LEU A 98 11.20 -4.51 10.74
C LEU A 98 12.15 -4.12 11.86
N LEU A 99 13.44 -4.02 11.57
CA LEU A 99 14.47 -3.70 12.57
C LEU A 99 14.33 -2.28 13.10
N ASP A 100 14.05 -1.30 12.24
CA ASP A 100 13.81 0.11 12.61
C ASP A 100 12.56 0.26 13.49
N ALA A 101 11.55 -0.58 13.28
CA ALA A 101 10.37 -0.66 14.14
C ALA A 101 10.60 -1.45 15.44
N GLY A 102 11.83 -1.94 15.69
CA GLY A 102 12.16 -2.73 16.86
C GLY A 102 11.67 -4.18 16.82
N VAL A 103 11.21 -4.67 15.65
CA VAL A 103 10.74 -6.04 15.46
C VAL A 103 11.93 -6.95 15.12
N PRO A 104 12.31 -7.90 16.01
CA PRO A 104 13.40 -8.82 15.75
C PRO A 104 13.08 -9.76 14.58
N LEU A 105 14.07 -9.98 13.71
CA LEU A 105 13.99 -10.86 12.56
C LEU A 105 14.99 -12.00 12.69
N VAL A 106 14.51 -13.24 12.61
CA VAL A 106 15.32 -14.46 12.45
C VAL A 106 15.06 -15.04 11.07
N ASP A 107 16.09 -15.15 10.26
CA ASP A 107 16.01 -15.32 8.82
C ASP A 107 16.59 -16.67 8.38
N GLY A 108 16.09 -17.24 7.27
CA GLY A 108 16.63 -18.44 6.67
C GLY A 108 16.51 -19.72 7.53
N VAL A 109 15.44 -19.82 8.35
CA VAL A 109 15.27 -20.98 9.26
C VAL A 109 14.95 -22.28 8.51
N GLY A 110 14.51 -22.18 7.28
CA GLY A 110 14.15 -23.30 6.41
C GLY A 110 12.67 -23.68 6.44
N PRO A 111 12.15 -24.25 5.34
CA PRO A 111 10.71 -24.50 5.15
C PRO A 111 10.14 -25.57 6.07
N LEU A 112 10.99 -26.40 6.69
CA LEU A 112 10.55 -27.41 7.65
C LEU A 112 9.93 -26.81 8.91
N LEU A 113 10.24 -25.54 9.23
CA LEU A 113 9.66 -24.84 10.37
C LEU A 113 8.13 -24.75 10.26
N LEU A 114 7.59 -24.40 9.07
CA LEU A 114 6.14 -24.29 8.83
C LEU A 114 5.38 -25.63 8.95
N ARG A 115 6.11 -26.75 8.91
CA ARG A 115 5.52 -28.09 9.14
C ARG A 115 5.54 -28.49 10.61
N LYS A 116 6.47 -27.93 11.41
CA LYS A 116 6.68 -28.26 12.82
C LYS A 116 5.85 -27.36 13.75
N VAL A 117 5.63 -26.10 13.38
CA VAL A 117 4.88 -25.11 14.17
C VAL A 117 3.54 -24.87 13.52
N ARG A 118 2.47 -24.94 14.32
CA ARG A 118 1.10 -24.68 13.88
C ARG A 118 0.67 -23.27 14.28
N ASP A 119 -0.33 -22.78 13.60
CA ASP A 119 -0.97 -21.52 13.94
C ASP A 119 -1.57 -21.58 15.35
N GLY A 120 -1.13 -20.68 16.22
CA GLY A 120 -1.58 -20.64 17.62
C GLY A 120 -0.66 -21.33 18.64
N ASP A 121 0.39 -22.04 18.19
CA ASP A 121 1.39 -22.59 19.09
C ASP A 121 2.16 -21.48 19.82
N VAL A 122 2.64 -21.77 21.02
CA VAL A 122 3.52 -20.84 21.76
C VAL A 122 4.97 -21.17 21.41
N VAL A 123 5.66 -20.22 20.79
CA VAL A 123 7.05 -20.37 20.40
C VAL A 123 7.97 -19.42 21.17
N ARG A 124 9.18 -19.87 21.45
CA ARG A 124 10.22 -19.08 22.07
C ARG A 124 11.37 -18.84 21.07
N VAL A 125 11.71 -17.60 20.87
CA VAL A 125 12.84 -17.20 20.03
C VAL A 125 13.98 -16.72 20.94
N ASP A 126 15.12 -17.39 20.85
CA ASP A 126 16.31 -17.10 21.64
C ASP A 126 17.53 -16.96 20.72
N GLY A 127 17.90 -15.72 20.47
CA GLY A 127 18.94 -15.38 19.51
C GLY A 127 18.56 -15.77 18.09
N ASP A 128 19.22 -16.76 17.53
CA ASP A 128 19.02 -17.36 16.21
C ASP A 128 18.17 -18.64 16.23
N ARG A 129 17.71 -19.07 17.42
CA ARG A 129 17.05 -20.35 17.66
C ARG A 129 15.59 -20.21 17.94
N VAL A 130 14.79 -21.11 17.38
CA VAL A 130 13.34 -21.17 17.58
C VAL A 130 12.98 -22.48 18.30
N PHE A 131 12.24 -22.36 19.39
CA PHE A 131 11.82 -23.47 20.25
C PHE A 131 10.30 -23.57 20.29
N LEU A 132 9.80 -24.81 20.33
CA LEU A 132 8.41 -25.19 20.60
C LEU A 132 8.44 -26.18 21.75
N ASP A 133 7.72 -25.93 22.86
CA ASP A 133 7.71 -26.76 24.04
C ASP A 133 9.14 -27.14 24.50
N ASP A 134 10.04 -26.15 24.57
CA ASP A 134 11.48 -26.28 24.89
C ASP A 134 12.31 -27.20 23.94
N ARG A 135 11.69 -27.66 22.84
CA ARG A 135 12.40 -28.40 21.79
C ARG A 135 12.87 -27.45 20.70
N LEU A 136 14.12 -27.58 20.29
CA LEU A 136 14.64 -26.80 19.18
C LEU A 136 14.00 -27.26 17.88
N VAL A 137 13.23 -26.37 17.23
CA VAL A 137 12.50 -26.66 15.98
C VAL A 137 13.13 -26.00 14.76
N GLY A 138 13.94 -24.96 14.95
CA GLY A 138 14.63 -24.25 13.87
C GLY A 138 15.83 -23.43 14.34
N VAL A 139 16.77 -23.24 13.45
CA VAL A 139 17.92 -22.35 13.63
C VAL A 139 18.04 -21.51 12.37
N GLY A 140 18.14 -20.19 12.53
CA GLY A 140 18.29 -19.24 11.43
C GLY A 140 19.46 -18.30 11.67
N VAL A 141 19.35 -17.11 11.09
CA VAL A 141 20.30 -16.02 11.29
C VAL A 141 19.54 -14.84 11.90
N ARG A 142 19.89 -14.45 13.13
CA ARG A 142 19.32 -13.24 13.70
C ARG A 142 19.90 -12.03 12.98
N GLN A 143 19.01 -11.30 12.32
CA GLN A 143 19.39 -10.11 11.56
C GLN A 143 19.66 -8.90 12.47
N SER A 144 20.58 -8.08 12.03
CA SER A 144 20.93 -6.79 12.60
C SER A 144 20.94 -5.75 11.49
N GLU A 145 20.83 -4.49 11.83
CA GLU A 145 20.96 -3.42 10.83
C GLU A 145 22.26 -3.53 10.03
N ARG A 146 23.36 -3.87 10.69
CA ARG A 146 24.67 -4.06 10.03
C ARG A 146 24.65 -5.23 9.03
N SER A 147 24.11 -6.39 9.39
CA SER A 147 24.07 -7.55 8.51
C SER A 147 23.15 -7.31 7.30
N VAL A 148 22.00 -6.66 7.52
CA VAL A 148 21.05 -6.31 6.46
C VAL A 148 21.66 -5.30 5.49
N ARG A 149 22.31 -4.24 6.01
CA ARG A 149 23.00 -3.25 5.14
C ARG A 149 24.13 -3.88 4.32
N ALA A 150 24.92 -4.80 4.89
CA ALA A 150 25.96 -5.51 4.17
C ALA A 150 25.36 -6.37 3.04
N ALA A 151 24.30 -7.13 3.32
CA ALA A 151 23.60 -7.93 2.31
C ALA A 151 22.98 -7.07 1.20
N MET A 152 22.47 -5.88 1.53
CA MET A 152 21.95 -4.93 0.55
C MET A 152 23.05 -4.36 -0.37
N GLU A 153 24.24 -4.09 0.15
CA GLU A 153 25.37 -3.64 -0.68
C GLU A 153 25.85 -4.75 -1.64
N GLU A 154 25.91 -5.99 -1.18
CA GLU A 154 26.20 -7.14 -2.03
C GLU A 154 25.14 -7.32 -3.13
N ALA A 155 23.84 -7.19 -2.77
CA ALA A 155 22.74 -7.25 -3.73
C ALA A 155 22.78 -6.12 -4.77
N ARG A 156 23.28 -4.93 -4.42
CA ARG A 156 23.48 -3.83 -5.39
C ARG A 156 24.51 -4.17 -6.46
N ALA A 157 25.53 -4.92 -6.11
CA ALA A 157 26.53 -5.36 -7.09
C ALA A 157 25.93 -6.32 -8.14
N GLY A 158 24.90 -7.09 -7.77
CA GLY A 158 24.16 -7.98 -8.69
C GLY A 158 23.13 -7.31 -9.60
N LEU A 159 22.90 -6.00 -9.46
CA LEU A 159 21.86 -5.27 -10.21
C LEU A 159 22.02 -5.36 -11.73
N ALA A 160 23.23 -5.44 -12.26
CA ALA A 160 23.46 -5.53 -13.71
C ALA A 160 22.81 -6.79 -14.29
N GLU A 161 22.94 -7.93 -13.61
CA GLU A 161 22.31 -9.20 -14.00
C GLU A 161 20.79 -9.13 -13.92
N GLN A 162 20.27 -8.43 -12.91
CA GLN A 162 18.83 -8.22 -12.76
C GLN A 162 18.26 -7.36 -13.90
N PHE A 163 18.97 -6.32 -14.32
CA PHE A 163 18.56 -5.51 -15.48
C PHE A 163 18.54 -6.32 -16.78
N GLU A 164 19.53 -7.18 -17.00
CA GLU A 164 19.54 -8.06 -18.18
C GLU A 164 18.38 -9.04 -18.16
N SER A 165 18.10 -9.66 -17.01
CA SER A 165 16.92 -10.53 -16.82
C SER A 165 15.61 -9.76 -17.07
N PHE A 166 15.48 -8.53 -16.54
CA PHE A 166 14.33 -7.67 -16.77
C PHE A 166 14.16 -7.35 -18.26
N ALA A 167 15.22 -7.01 -18.97
CA ALA A 167 15.16 -6.72 -20.41
C ALA A 167 14.66 -7.93 -21.20
N ARG A 168 15.19 -9.13 -20.93
CA ARG A 168 14.70 -10.38 -21.55
C ARG A 168 13.23 -10.63 -21.25
N ASN A 169 12.83 -10.55 -19.97
CA ASN A 169 11.44 -10.76 -19.56
C ASN A 169 10.49 -9.74 -20.21
N THR A 170 10.96 -8.49 -20.42
CA THR A 170 10.17 -7.44 -21.06
C THR A 170 9.92 -7.74 -22.53
N VAL A 171 10.95 -8.20 -23.26
CA VAL A 171 10.81 -8.63 -24.65
C VAL A 171 9.88 -9.84 -24.76
N ASP A 172 10.06 -10.84 -23.91
CA ASP A 172 9.22 -12.03 -23.85
C ASP A 172 7.75 -11.69 -23.58
N PHE A 173 7.49 -10.81 -22.60
CA PHE A 173 6.14 -10.38 -22.28
C PHE A 173 5.50 -9.62 -23.45
N MET A 174 6.25 -8.68 -24.06
CA MET A 174 5.78 -7.92 -25.22
C MET A 174 5.40 -8.83 -26.39
N GLN A 175 6.17 -9.90 -26.64
CA GLN A 175 5.86 -10.87 -27.71
C GLN A 175 4.64 -11.71 -27.38
N ARG A 176 4.47 -12.14 -26.15
CA ARG A 176 3.38 -13.01 -25.70
C ARG A 176 2.04 -12.31 -25.57
N GLU A 177 2.06 -11.05 -25.11
CA GLU A 177 0.85 -10.28 -24.79
C GLU A 177 0.64 -9.10 -25.75
N ARG A 178 1.19 -9.20 -26.96
CA ARG A 178 1.12 -8.16 -27.98
C ARG A 178 -0.32 -7.69 -28.23
N ASP A 179 -1.25 -8.62 -28.39
CA ASP A 179 -2.63 -8.32 -28.74
C ASP A 179 -3.39 -7.66 -27.58
N LEU A 180 -3.09 -8.07 -26.35
CA LEU A 180 -3.61 -7.41 -25.15
C LEU A 180 -3.04 -5.99 -24.99
N LEU A 181 -1.71 -5.84 -25.15
CA LEU A 181 -1.04 -4.57 -24.97
C LEU A 181 -1.41 -3.51 -26.02
N PHE A 182 -1.58 -3.91 -27.27
CA PHE A 182 -1.76 -2.96 -28.37
C PHE A 182 -3.19 -2.93 -28.94
N GLY A 183 -3.99 -3.96 -28.69
CA GLY A 183 -5.35 -4.06 -29.20
C GLY A 183 -6.43 -4.30 -28.15
N GLY A 184 -6.08 -4.42 -26.86
CA GLY A 184 -7.04 -4.74 -25.81
C GLY A 184 -7.72 -6.09 -25.97
N ALA A 185 -7.22 -6.95 -26.87
CA ALA A 185 -7.81 -8.26 -27.15
C ALA A 185 -7.76 -9.16 -25.89
N GLY A 186 -8.89 -9.79 -25.57
CA GLY A 186 -9.03 -10.63 -24.38
C GLY A 186 -9.53 -9.91 -23.13
N LEU A 187 -9.71 -8.58 -23.16
CA LEU A 187 -10.40 -7.86 -22.09
C LEU A 187 -11.91 -8.14 -22.16
N PRO A 188 -12.58 -8.33 -21.01
CA PRO A 188 -14.00 -8.62 -20.96
C PRO A 188 -14.84 -7.38 -21.29
N GLU A 189 -15.99 -7.61 -21.93
CA GLU A 189 -17.02 -6.58 -22.07
C GLU A 189 -17.75 -6.40 -20.73
N ILE A 190 -17.50 -5.30 -20.05
CA ILE A 190 -18.19 -4.96 -18.79
C ILE A 190 -19.21 -3.85 -19.02
N ASP A 191 -20.38 -3.99 -18.41
CA ASP A 191 -21.42 -2.95 -18.37
C ASP A 191 -21.08 -1.88 -17.33
N LEU A 192 -20.01 -1.13 -17.60
CA LEU A 192 -19.54 0.00 -16.79
C LEU A 192 -18.99 1.08 -17.74
N ASP A 193 -19.64 2.23 -17.72
CA ASP A 193 -19.24 3.36 -18.56
C ASP A 193 -18.06 4.11 -17.91
N MET A 194 -16.92 4.10 -18.59
CA MET A 194 -15.71 4.84 -18.22
C MET A 194 -15.35 5.92 -19.26
N SER A 195 -16.10 6.00 -20.35
CA SER A 195 -15.78 6.88 -21.47
C SER A 195 -15.77 8.34 -21.04
N GLY A 196 -14.66 9.03 -21.28
CA GLY A 196 -14.44 10.42 -20.89
C GLY A 196 -14.43 10.69 -19.39
N ARG A 197 -14.50 9.65 -18.54
CA ARG A 197 -14.53 9.78 -17.08
C ARG A 197 -13.15 9.49 -16.47
N PRO A 198 -12.79 10.19 -15.38
CA PRO A 198 -11.66 9.79 -14.56
C PRO A 198 -11.94 8.45 -13.85
N VAL A 199 -10.90 7.63 -13.76
CA VAL A 199 -10.91 6.34 -13.06
C VAL A 199 -9.89 6.40 -11.91
N LEU A 200 -10.25 5.94 -10.73
CA LEU A 200 -9.36 5.79 -9.59
C LEU A 200 -9.10 4.30 -9.35
N VAL A 201 -7.90 3.85 -9.63
CA VAL A 201 -7.49 2.46 -9.42
C VAL A 201 -6.76 2.35 -8.09
N VAL A 202 -7.33 1.55 -7.19
CA VAL A 202 -6.81 1.38 -5.82
C VAL A 202 -6.19 0.01 -5.67
N VAL A 203 -4.89 0.00 -5.39
CA VAL A 203 -4.12 -1.20 -5.06
C VAL A 203 -3.71 -1.11 -3.59
N ARG A 204 -3.71 -2.23 -2.86
CA ARG A 204 -3.22 -2.31 -1.48
C ARG A 204 -1.69 -2.40 -1.46
N GLY A 205 -1.05 -1.37 -2.01
CA GLY A 205 0.39 -1.22 -2.07
C GLY A 205 0.91 -0.17 -1.07
N TYR A 206 2.07 0.39 -1.35
CA TYR A 206 2.72 1.36 -0.49
C TYR A 206 1.92 2.65 -0.32
N SER A 207 1.76 3.11 0.92
CA SER A 207 1.08 4.39 1.29
C SER A 207 -0.35 4.57 0.76
N TYR A 208 -1.07 3.46 0.43
CA TYR A 208 -2.42 3.57 -0.13
C TYR A 208 -3.43 4.28 0.78
N LYS A 209 -3.28 4.16 2.11
CA LYS A 209 -4.17 4.84 3.07
C LYS A 209 -4.00 6.34 3.05
N GLU A 210 -2.74 6.78 3.05
CA GLU A 210 -2.38 8.19 2.96
C GLU A 210 -2.81 8.78 1.62
N ASP A 211 -2.57 8.07 0.52
CA ASP A 211 -2.98 8.46 -0.83
C ASP A 211 -4.51 8.61 -0.91
N LEU A 212 -5.29 7.65 -0.40
CA LEU A 212 -6.75 7.75 -0.35
C LEU A 212 -7.22 8.90 0.53
N ALA A 213 -6.58 9.12 1.68
CA ALA A 213 -6.95 10.20 2.58
C ALA A 213 -6.76 11.58 1.93
N VAL A 214 -5.65 11.78 1.23
CA VAL A 214 -5.33 13.03 0.53
C VAL A 214 -6.26 13.24 -0.67
N LEU A 215 -6.69 12.18 -1.35
CA LEU A 215 -7.60 12.25 -2.50
C LEU A 215 -9.09 12.37 -2.15
N ARG A 216 -9.49 12.36 -0.87
CA ARG A 216 -10.90 12.50 -0.49
C ARG A 216 -11.62 13.70 -1.13
N PRO A 217 -11.05 14.92 -1.19
CA PRO A 217 -11.68 16.05 -1.89
C PRO A 217 -11.88 15.76 -3.38
N TYR A 218 -10.89 15.19 -4.04
CA TYR A 218 -10.95 14.78 -5.45
C TYR A 218 -12.07 13.77 -5.70
N ILE A 219 -12.12 12.68 -4.91
CA ILE A 219 -13.15 11.63 -5.05
C ILE A 219 -14.55 12.22 -4.88
N ARG A 220 -14.72 13.09 -3.88
CA ARG A 220 -16.02 13.73 -3.59
C ARG A 220 -16.49 14.65 -4.70
N ASP A 221 -15.59 15.46 -5.25
CA ASP A 221 -15.94 16.55 -6.18
C ASP A 221 -15.97 16.07 -7.63
N VAL A 222 -15.03 15.19 -8.03
CA VAL A 222 -14.92 14.66 -9.40
C VAL A 222 -15.78 13.42 -9.61
N ARG A 223 -15.96 12.60 -8.55
CA ARG A 223 -16.69 11.32 -8.59
C ARG A 223 -16.15 10.38 -9.68
N PRO A 224 -14.86 10.02 -9.61
CA PRO A 224 -14.26 9.09 -10.55
C PRO A 224 -14.93 7.72 -10.44
N VAL A 225 -14.75 6.88 -11.47
CA VAL A 225 -15.06 5.46 -11.37
C VAL A 225 -14.05 4.82 -10.42
N LEU A 226 -14.52 4.09 -9.42
CA LEU A 226 -13.68 3.49 -8.38
C LEU A 226 -13.42 2.01 -8.72
N VAL A 227 -12.16 1.69 -8.97
CA VAL A 227 -11.70 0.35 -9.28
C VAL A 227 -10.84 -0.16 -8.13
N GLY A 228 -11.25 -1.23 -7.49
CA GLY A 228 -10.47 -1.92 -6.47
C GLY A 228 -9.72 -3.11 -7.07
N VAL A 229 -8.41 -3.14 -6.91
CA VAL A 229 -7.59 -4.28 -7.33
C VAL A 229 -7.33 -5.16 -6.12
N ASP A 230 -7.82 -6.37 -6.16
CA ASP A 230 -7.74 -7.33 -5.03
C ASP A 230 -8.15 -6.68 -3.70
N GLY A 231 -7.32 -6.73 -2.68
CA GLY A 231 -7.58 -6.06 -1.39
C GLY A 231 -7.74 -4.54 -1.47
N GLY A 232 -7.49 -3.91 -2.62
CA GLY A 232 -7.83 -2.51 -2.89
C GLY A 232 -9.33 -2.24 -2.85
N ALA A 233 -10.17 -3.23 -3.11
CA ALA A 233 -11.61 -3.12 -2.95
C ALA A 233 -12.00 -2.85 -1.48
N ASP A 234 -11.38 -3.56 -0.55
CA ASP A 234 -11.58 -3.34 0.89
C ASP A 234 -11.07 -1.97 1.32
N ALA A 235 -9.95 -1.51 0.75
CA ALA A 235 -9.41 -0.18 1.04
C ALA A 235 -10.37 0.94 0.61
N VAL A 236 -11.08 0.78 -0.52
CA VAL A 236 -12.13 1.69 -0.97
C VAL A 236 -13.29 1.71 0.02
N LEU A 237 -13.71 0.53 0.54
CA LEU A 237 -14.76 0.41 1.56
C LEU A 237 -14.35 1.04 2.88
N GLU A 238 -13.15 0.76 3.38
CA GLU A 238 -12.58 1.35 4.60
C GLU A 238 -12.53 2.89 4.51
N ALA A 239 -12.32 3.43 3.31
CA ALA A 239 -12.35 4.88 3.07
C ALA A 239 -13.78 5.47 3.03
N GLY A 240 -14.84 4.64 3.12
CA GLY A 240 -16.25 5.06 3.10
C GLY A 240 -16.84 5.18 1.69
N TYR A 241 -16.21 4.58 0.70
CA TYR A 241 -16.69 4.55 -0.68
C TYR A 241 -17.07 3.13 -1.10
N ARG A 242 -17.77 3.02 -2.22
CA ARG A 242 -18.13 1.74 -2.83
C ARG A 242 -17.38 1.58 -4.15
N PRO A 243 -16.68 0.46 -4.40
CA PRO A 243 -16.07 0.21 -5.68
C PRO A 243 -17.14 -0.02 -6.76
N ASP A 244 -16.92 0.57 -7.94
CA ASP A 244 -17.74 0.31 -9.13
C ASP A 244 -17.30 -0.99 -9.83
N LEU A 245 -15.99 -1.31 -9.71
CA LEU A 245 -15.37 -2.50 -10.29
C LEU A 245 -14.36 -3.09 -9.32
N ILE A 246 -14.34 -4.42 -9.22
CA ILE A 246 -13.30 -5.19 -8.52
C ILE A 246 -12.61 -6.08 -9.55
N ILE A 247 -11.27 -6.01 -9.60
CA ILE A 247 -10.44 -6.83 -10.49
C ILE A 247 -9.41 -7.57 -9.64
N GLY A 248 -9.23 -8.86 -9.87
CA GLY A 248 -8.18 -9.61 -9.20
C GLY A 248 -8.34 -11.11 -9.21
N ASP A 249 -7.46 -11.80 -8.49
CA ASP A 249 -7.55 -13.24 -8.23
C ASP A 249 -8.53 -13.58 -7.10
N MET A 250 -9.15 -12.57 -6.48
CA MET A 250 -10.12 -12.65 -5.38
C MET A 250 -9.58 -13.27 -4.08
N ASP A 251 -8.32 -13.65 -4.00
CA ASP A 251 -7.71 -14.26 -2.80
C ASP A 251 -7.69 -13.30 -1.60
N SER A 252 -7.59 -12.02 -1.88
CA SER A 252 -7.37 -10.97 -0.88
C SER A 252 -8.55 -10.01 -0.69
N VAL A 253 -9.67 -10.25 -1.31
CA VAL A 253 -10.91 -9.46 -1.19
C VAL A 253 -11.80 -10.03 -0.10
N SER A 254 -12.47 -9.19 0.70
CA SER A 254 -13.45 -9.64 1.69
C SER A 254 -14.76 -10.08 1.04
N ASP A 255 -15.51 -10.98 1.70
CA ASP A 255 -16.84 -11.38 1.23
C ASP A 255 -17.82 -10.19 1.22
N GLU A 256 -17.65 -9.23 2.14
CA GLU A 256 -18.44 -8.00 2.17
C GLU A 256 -18.29 -7.21 0.85
N ALA A 257 -17.07 -7.04 0.36
CA ALA A 257 -16.81 -6.36 -0.90
C ALA A 257 -17.38 -7.14 -2.10
N LEU A 258 -17.22 -8.47 -2.12
CA LEU A 258 -17.72 -9.32 -3.19
C LEU A 258 -19.25 -9.32 -3.27
N LEU A 259 -19.92 -9.41 -2.13
CA LEU A 259 -21.40 -9.40 -2.04
C LEU A 259 -22.02 -8.07 -2.51
N MET A 260 -21.25 -7.00 -2.70
CA MET A 260 -21.73 -5.77 -3.31
C MET A 260 -22.06 -5.93 -4.80
N ALA A 261 -21.56 -6.96 -5.47
CA ALA A 261 -21.89 -7.26 -6.84
C ALA A 261 -23.29 -7.94 -6.97
N VAL A 262 -23.84 -8.47 -5.88
CA VAL A 262 -25.17 -9.07 -5.89
C VAL A 262 -26.22 -7.95 -5.96
N PRO A 263 -27.06 -7.91 -7.03
CA PRO A 263 -28.09 -6.88 -7.15
C PRO A 263 -29.13 -7.01 -6.04
N ARG A 264 -29.23 -6.03 -5.16
CA ARG A 264 -30.26 -5.96 -4.12
C ARG A 264 -31.38 -4.99 -4.54
N GLY A 265 -32.52 -5.52 -5.03
CA GLY A 265 -33.72 -4.74 -5.38
C GLY A 265 -33.75 -4.28 -6.85
N GLY A 266 -34.90 -3.82 -7.35
CA GLY A 266 -35.29 -3.67 -8.76
C GLY A 266 -34.30 -3.00 -9.72
N ALA A 267 -34.63 -2.96 -11.01
CA ALA A 267 -33.76 -2.63 -12.15
C ALA A 267 -32.87 -1.36 -11.99
N ARG A 268 -33.39 -0.31 -11.33
CA ARG A 268 -32.59 0.92 -11.07
C ARG A 268 -31.42 0.72 -10.08
N ARG A 269 -31.48 -0.30 -9.22
CA ARG A 269 -30.38 -0.65 -8.30
C ARG A 269 -29.39 -1.63 -8.90
N ALA A 270 -29.81 -2.40 -9.89
CA ALA A 270 -28.93 -3.33 -10.61
C ALA A 270 -27.79 -2.58 -11.35
N HIS A 271 -28.06 -1.39 -11.91
CA HIS A 271 -27.03 -0.55 -12.52
C HIS A 271 -25.97 -0.03 -11.54
N ARG A 272 -26.26 -0.06 -10.24
CA ARG A 272 -25.31 0.34 -9.19
C ARG A 272 -24.57 -0.84 -8.55
N ALA A 273 -24.79 -2.05 -9.02
CA ALA A 273 -24.05 -3.21 -8.52
C ALA A 273 -22.56 -3.09 -8.92
N THR A 274 -21.68 -3.44 -8.01
CA THR A 274 -20.24 -3.54 -8.29
C THR A 274 -20.03 -4.61 -9.36
N ARG A 275 -19.19 -4.37 -10.36
CA ARG A 275 -18.80 -5.38 -11.35
C ARG A 275 -17.60 -6.15 -10.82
N ILE A 276 -17.48 -7.43 -11.15
CA ILE A 276 -16.33 -8.26 -10.79
C ILE A 276 -15.71 -8.86 -12.03
N VAL A 277 -14.40 -8.70 -12.14
CA VAL A 277 -13.57 -9.31 -13.17
C VAL A 277 -12.50 -10.17 -12.47
N VAL A 278 -12.61 -11.49 -12.65
CA VAL A 278 -11.62 -12.43 -12.12
C VAL A 278 -10.43 -12.48 -13.07
N HIS A 279 -9.26 -12.19 -12.54
CA HIS A 279 -8.01 -12.37 -13.26
C HIS A 279 -7.59 -13.85 -13.18
N ALA A 280 -7.78 -14.55 -14.27
CA ALA A 280 -7.37 -15.95 -14.43
C ALA A 280 -5.93 -16.04 -14.93
N TYR A 281 -5.26 -17.12 -14.56
CA TYR A 281 -4.01 -17.49 -15.20
C TYR A 281 -4.22 -17.75 -16.69
N ARG A 282 -3.14 -17.73 -17.46
CA ARG A 282 -3.19 -17.90 -18.92
C ARG A 282 -3.75 -19.25 -19.35
N ASP A 283 -3.55 -20.31 -18.56
CA ASP A 283 -4.15 -21.64 -18.75
C ASP A 283 -5.67 -21.66 -18.51
N GLY A 284 -6.24 -20.54 -18.04
CA GLY A 284 -7.65 -20.37 -17.75
C GLY A 284 -8.05 -20.76 -16.33
N PHE A 285 -7.11 -21.22 -15.51
CA PHE A 285 -7.41 -21.51 -14.10
C PHE A 285 -7.64 -20.22 -13.31
N ALA A 286 -8.83 -20.10 -12.73
CA ALA A 286 -9.30 -18.93 -11.99
C ALA A 286 -9.77 -19.36 -10.58
N PRO A 287 -8.86 -19.50 -9.61
CA PRO A 287 -9.22 -20.01 -8.29
C PRO A 287 -10.25 -19.13 -7.56
N GLY A 288 -10.26 -17.82 -7.83
CA GLY A 288 -11.26 -16.90 -7.29
C GLY A 288 -12.67 -17.13 -7.83
N GLY A 289 -12.83 -17.75 -9.01
CA GLY A 289 -14.13 -18.08 -9.58
C GLY A 289 -14.93 -19.05 -8.71
N GLU A 290 -14.30 -20.09 -8.21
CA GLU A 290 -14.97 -21.09 -7.33
C GLU A 290 -15.57 -20.44 -6.09
N ARG A 291 -14.86 -19.48 -5.50
CA ARG A 291 -15.35 -18.74 -4.34
C ARG A 291 -16.56 -17.86 -4.70
N LEU A 292 -16.54 -17.21 -5.85
CA LEU A 292 -17.64 -16.37 -6.32
C LEU A 292 -18.87 -17.21 -6.66
N ASP A 293 -18.70 -18.41 -7.25
CA ASP A 293 -19.78 -19.36 -7.51
C ASP A 293 -20.45 -19.80 -6.18
N GLN A 294 -19.66 -20.10 -5.14
CA GLN A 294 -20.17 -20.45 -3.82
C GLN A 294 -20.95 -19.29 -3.16
N LEU A 295 -20.56 -18.05 -3.41
CA LEU A 295 -21.22 -16.84 -2.92
C LEU A 295 -22.41 -16.42 -3.79
N GLY A 296 -22.63 -17.06 -4.94
CA GLY A 296 -23.66 -16.67 -5.92
C GLY A 296 -23.45 -15.29 -6.53
N VAL A 297 -22.18 -14.88 -6.68
CA VAL A 297 -21.79 -13.55 -7.15
C VAL A 297 -21.47 -13.61 -8.64
N PRO A 298 -22.12 -12.79 -9.49
CA PRO A 298 -21.83 -12.77 -10.93
C PRO A 298 -20.46 -12.12 -11.20
N TYR A 299 -19.69 -12.70 -12.11
CA TYR A 299 -18.37 -12.21 -12.52
C TYR A 299 -18.09 -12.48 -13.97
N GLN A 300 -17.07 -11.79 -14.48
CA GLN A 300 -16.46 -12.07 -15.80
C GLN A 300 -15.00 -12.50 -15.59
N VAL A 301 -14.43 -13.17 -16.55
CA VAL A 301 -13.06 -13.69 -16.50
C VAL A 301 -12.21 -12.99 -17.54
N VAL A 302 -11.03 -12.53 -17.12
CA VAL A 302 -9.97 -12.06 -18.01
C VAL A 302 -8.78 -13.00 -17.90
N ARG A 303 -8.26 -13.44 -19.04
CA ARG A 303 -7.03 -14.26 -19.12
C ARG A 303 -5.90 -13.37 -19.59
N ALA A 304 -4.99 -13.05 -18.70
CA ALA A 304 -3.86 -12.21 -19.01
C ALA A 304 -2.60 -12.68 -18.27
N ALA A 305 -1.45 -12.54 -18.90
CA ALA A 305 -0.18 -12.58 -18.18
C ALA A 305 0.09 -11.15 -17.63
N GLY A 306 0.55 -11.06 -16.43
CA GLY A 306 0.77 -9.77 -15.78
C GLY A 306 0.10 -9.70 -14.41
N THR A 307 -0.06 -8.50 -13.90
CA THR A 307 -0.70 -8.27 -12.61
C THR A 307 -2.15 -7.85 -12.77
N SER A 308 -2.97 -8.05 -11.73
CA SER A 308 -4.36 -7.56 -11.72
C SER A 308 -4.44 -6.04 -11.88
N GLU A 309 -3.41 -5.32 -11.42
CA GLU A 309 -3.25 -3.88 -11.62
C GLU A 309 -3.10 -3.53 -13.10
N ASP A 310 -2.28 -4.30 -13.83
CA ASP A 310 -2.05 -4.10 -15.26
C ASP A 310 -3.36 -4.26 -16.05
N VAL A 311 -4.15 -5.28 -15.69
CA VAL A 311 -5.48 -5.49 -16.27
C VAL A 311 -6.41 -4.32 -15.97
N ALA A 312 -6.39 -3.80 -14.74
CA ALA A 312 -7.22 -2.66 -14.36
C ALA A 312 -6.87 -1.40 -15.17
N PHE A 313 -5.59 -1.13 -15.40
CA PHE A 313 -5.15 0.00 -16.22
C PHE A 313 -5.53 -0.16 -17.69
N LEU A 314 -5.25 -1.33 -18.28
CA LEU A 314 -5.59 -1.60 -19.67
C LEU A 314 -7.10 -1.53 -19.89
N LEU A 315 -7.90 -2.16 -19.03
CA LEU A 315 -9.36 -2.12 -19.12
C LEU A 315 -9.91 -0.69 -19.02
N SER A 316 -9.37 0.11 -18.09
CA SER A 316 -9.75 1.52 -17.95
C SER A 316 -9.41 2.33 -19.21
N HIS A 317 -8.23 2.10 -19.77
CA HIS A 317 -7.77 2.76 -20.99
C HIS A 317 -8.65 2.38 -22.20
N GLU A 318 -8.89 1.08 -22.43
CA GLU A 318 -9.70 0.60 -23.55
C GLU A 318 -11.18 1.00 -23.45
N LYS A 319 -11.70 1.19 -22.23
CA LYS A 319 -13.03 1.76 -21.99
C LYS A 319 -13.08 3.29 -22.10
N GLY A 320 -12.01 3.93 -22.56
CA GLY A 320 -11.96 5.37 -22.87
C GLY A 320 -11.89 6.28 -21.66
N ALA A 321 -11.30 5.85 -20.56
CA ALA A 321 -11.06 6.71 -19.40
C ALA A 321 -10.27 7.96 -19.80
N SER A 322 -10.67 9.14 -19.30
CA SER A 322 -9.97 10.41 -19.55
C SER A 322 -8.72 10.60 -18.69
N LEU A 323 -8.68 9.94 -17.54
CA LEU A 323 -7.57 9.96 -16.59
C LEU A 323 -7.62 8.69 -15.74
N ILE A 324 -6.48 8.07 -15.50
CA ILE A 324 -6.32 6.96 -14.56
C ILE A 324 -5.48 7.47 -13.38
N VAL A 325 -6.05 7.48 -12.19
CA VAL A 325 -5.32 7.84 -10.96
C VAL A 325 -4.96 6.56 -10.22
N ALA A 326 -3.66 6.30 -10.06
CA ALA A 326 -3.15 5.12 -9.36
C ALA A 326 -2.92 5.43 -7.88
N VAL A 327 -3.52 4.62 -7.00
CA VAL A 327 -3.39 4.67 -5.55
C VAL A 327 -2.70 3.42 -5.05
N GLY A 328 -1.68 3.58 -4.20
CA GLY A 328 -0.91 2.46 -3.66
C GLY A 328 -0.04 1.74 -4.69
N SER A 329 0.13 2.33 -5.86
CA SER A 329 1.00 1.85 -6.92
C SER A 329 1.77 3.03 -7.50
N HIS A 330 3.07 2.97 -7.42
CA HIS A 330 3.96 4.05 -7.84
C HIS A 330 4.99 3.53 -8.84
N GLY A 331 5.16 4.22 -9.95
CA GLY A 331 6.13 3.87 -10.99
C GLY A 331 7.53 4.42 -10.68
N ASN A 332 8.13 4.04 -9.54
CA ASN A 332 9.47 4.51 -9.18
C ASN A 332 10.48 3.35 -9.11
N LEU A 333 11.77 3.69 -9.24
CA LEU A 333 12.86 2.72 -9.24
C LEU A 333 12.92 1.90 -7.94
N ARG A 334 12.52 2.47 -6.80
CA ARG A 334 12.51 1.76 -5.52
C ARG A 334 11.50 0.61 -5.53
N GLU A 335 10.27 0.85 -6.00
CA GLU A 335 9.27 -0.21 -6.15
C GLU A 335 9.66 -1.23 -7.22
N PHE A 336 10.31 -0.77 -8.29
CA PHE A 336 10.88 -1.65 -9.29
C PHE A 336 11.88 -2.62 -8.67
N LEU A 337 12.79 -2.14 -7.84
CA LEU A 337 13.79 -2.98 -7.16
C LEU A 337 13.17 -3.86 -6.07
N ASP A 338 12.19 -3.35 -5.30
CA ASP A 338 11.51 -4.10 -4.24
C ASP A 338 10.63 -5.24 -4.81
N LYS A 339 10.03 -5.05 -5.98
CA LYS A 339 9.15 -6.05 -6.59
C LYS A 339 9.90 -7.15 -7.35
N GLY A 340 11.13 -6.97 -7.81
CA GLY A 340 12.08 -7.93 -8.44
C GLY A 340 11.52 -9.18 -9.15
N ARG A 341 10.26 -9.18 -9.59
CA ARG A 341 9.47 -10.35 -9.99
C ARG A 341 9.15 -10.32 -11.48
N LEU A 342 8.76 -11.48 -12.01
CA LEU A 342 8.28 -11.67 -13.39
C LEU A 342 7.21 -10.66 -13.83
N GLY A 343 6.38 -10.13 -12.90
CA GLY A 343 5.35 -9.13 -13.18
C GLY A 343 5.86 -7.70 -13.45
N MET A 344 7.16 -7.41 -13.23
CA MET A 344 7.67 -6.05 -13.46
C MET A 344 7.73 -5.68 -14.94
N ALA A 345 7.97 -6.64 -15.80
CA ALA A 345 7.98 -6.45 -17.25
C ALA A 345 6.59 -6.01 -17.77
N SER A 346 5.53 -6.65 -17.27
CA SER A 346 4.16 -6.30 -17.62
C SER A 346 3.79 -4.90 -17.12
N THR A 347 4.05 -4.63 -15.86
CA THR A 347 3.74 -3.33 -15.24
C THR A 347 4.47 -2.19 -15.94
N PHE A 348 5.76 -2.37 -16.31
CA PHE A 348 6.50 -1.38 -17.08
C PHE A 348 5.86 -1.08 -18.43
N LEU A 349 5.54 -2.12 -19.22
CA LEU A 349 4.96 -1.95 -20.55
C LEU A 349 3.53 -1.38 -20.49
N VAL A 350 2.72 -1.84 -19.53
CA VAL A 350 1.36 -1.32 -19.35
C VAL A 350 1.39 0.14 -18.95
N ARG A 351 2.24 0.52 -18.00
CA ARG A 351 2.39 1.93 -17.61
C ARG A 351 2.89 2.80 -18.77
N LEU A 352 3.75 2.26 -19.65
CA LEU A 352 4.15 2.95 -20.86
C LEU A 352 2.96 3.13 -21.82
N ARG A 353 2.12 2.08 -21.99
CA ARG A 353 0.94 2.10 -22.87
C ARG A 353 -0.11 3.11 -22.43
N VAL A 354 -0.38 3.20 -21.14
CA VAL A 354 -1.43 4.08 -20.59
C VAL A 354 -0.87 5.43 -20.08
N GLY A 355 0.43 5.69 -20.30
CA GLY A 355 1.17 6.78 -19.68
C GLY A 355 0.62 8.18 -19.95
N GLU A 356 -0.04 8.40 -21.09
CA GLU A 356 -0.66 9.69 -21.42
C GLU A 356 -1.79 10.08 -20.46
N ILE A 357 -2.51 9.06 -19.92
CA ILE A 357 -3.65 9.29 -19.02
C ILE A 357 -3.42 8.75 -17.60
N LEU A 358 -2.23 8.21 -17.31
CA LEU A 358 -1.90 7.65 -15.99
C LEU A 358 -1.22 8.69 -15.11
N MET A 359 -1.72 8.87 -13.90
CA MET A 359 -1.14 9.76 -12.91
C MET A 359 -1.15 9.11 -11.51
N ASP A 360 -0.04 9.22 -10.79
CA ASP A 360 0.02 8.76 -9.41
C ASP A 360 -0.78 9.67 -8.47
N ALA A 361 -1.35 9.10 -7.41
CA ALA A 361 -2.15 9.79 -6.40
C ALA A 361 -1.47 11.06 -5.85
N LYS A 362 -0.16 11.00 -5.60
CA LYS A 362 0.64 12.15 -5.12
C LYS A 362 0.71 13.30 -6.13
N GLY A 363 0.73 12.98 -7.42
CA GLY A 363 0.66 13.97 -8.50
C GLY A 363 -0.68 14.69 -8.50
N VAL A 364 -1.77 13.92 -8.49
CA VAL A 364 -3.13 14.47 -8.46
C VAL A 364 -3.36 15.33 -7.22
N SER A 365 -2.94 14.87 -6.05
CA SER A 365 -3.14 15.61 -4.79
C SER A 365 -2.45 16.97 -4.76
N ARG A 366 -1.31 17.11 -5.45
CA ARG A 366 -0.57 18.38 -5.55
C ARG A 366 -1.16 19.36 -6.57
N LEU A 367 -1.79 18.83 -7.60
CA LEU A 367 -2.36 19.62 -8.69
C LEU A 367 -3.82 19.98 -8.47
N TYR A 368 -4.55 19.14 -7.70
CA TYR A 368 -5.96 19.32 -7.47
C TYR A 368 -6.21 20.32 -6.34
N SER A 369 -6.84 21.43 -6.68
CA SER A 369 -7.36 22.39 -5.71
C SER A 369 -8.86 22.18 -5.53
N PRO A 370 -9.36 21.96 -4.29
CA PRO A 370 -10.79 21.77 -4.05
C PRO A 370 -11.59 22.95 -4.57
N ARG A 371 -12.63 22.67 -5.33
CA ARG A 371 -13.55 23.72 -5.80
C ARG A 371 -14.47 24.11 -4.65
N VAL A 372 -14.62 25.42 -4.43
CA VAL A 372 -15.64 25.95 -3.53
C VAL A 372 -17.00 25.60 -4.11
N ARG A 373 -17.82 24.87 -3.38
CA ARG A 373 -19.16 24.51 -3.84
C ARG A 373 -20.04 25.74 -3.89
N THR A 374 -20.75 25.89 -4.98
CA THR A 374 -21.77 26.98 -5.13
C THR A 374 -22.75 26.99 -3.95
N ARG A 375 -23.08 25.82 -3.39
CA ARG A 375 -23.93 25.69 -2.20
C ARG A 375 -23.30 26.31 -0.96
N ASP A 376 -21.99 26.09 -0.74
CA ASP A 376 -21.28 26.61 0.44
C ASP A 376 -21.12 28.14 0.31
N ALA A 377 -20.87 28.63 -0.89
CA ALA A 377 -20.88 30.07 -1.20
C ALA A 377 -22.26 30.68 -0.98
N LEU A 378 -23.34 30.03 -1.42
CA LEU A 378 -24.72 30.47 -1.20
C LEU A 378 -25.09 30.44 0.29
N LEU A 379 -24.67 29.45 1.06
CA LEU A 379 -24.89 29.41 2.50
C LEU A 379 -24.15 30.53 3.23
N LEU A 380 -22.91 30.84 2.85
CA LEU A 380 -22.18 31.99 3.39
C LEU A 380 -22.87 33.33 3.05
N LEU A 381 -23.29 33.48 1.79
CA LEU A 381 -24.03 34.64 1.35
C LEU A 381 -25.36 34.79 2.13
N GLY A 382 -26.11 33.69 2.29
CA GLY A 382 -27.35 33.66 3.06
C GLY A 382 -27.14 34.00 4.52
N ALA A 383 -26.09 33.46 5.15
CA ALA A 383 -25.73 33.78 6.53
C ALA A 383 -25.35 35.26 6.70
N ALA A 384 -24.56 35.80 5.77
CA ALA A 384 -24.21 37.23 5.77
C ALA A 384 -25.42 38.13 5.61
N LEU A 385 -26.32 37.78 4.69
CA LEU A 385 -27.57 38.52 4.45
C LEU A 385 -28.51 38.45 5.67
N PHE A 386 -28.62 37.27 6.29
CA PHE A 386 -29.36 37.07 7.54
C PHE A 386 -28.80 37.94 8.69
N ALA A 387 -27.48 37.93 8.87
CA ALA A 387 -26.82 38.75 9.87
C ALA A 387 -27.07 40.24 9.63
N MET A 388 -27.01 40.70 8.38
CA MET A 388 -27.28 42.08 8.00
C MET A 388 -28.74 42.47 8.31
N VAL A 389 -29.70 41.60 7.96
CA VAL A 389 -31.12 41.82 8.28
C VAL A 389 -31.32 41.89 9.80
N MET A 390 -30.70 41.01 10.57
CA MET A 390 -30.78 41.00 12.03
C MET A 390 -30.22 42.30 12.65
N VAL A 391 -29.11 42.81 12.14
CA VAL A 391 -28.54 44.10 12.55
C VAL A 391 -29.52 45.26 12.30
N VAL A 392 -30.16 45.29 11.12
CA VAL A 392 -31.17 46.30 10.79
C VAL A 392 -32.39 46.17 11.70
N VAL A 393 -32.85 44.95 11.99
CA VAL A 393 -34.04 44.73 12.86
C VAL A 393 -33.78 45.16 14.30
N ILE A 394 -32.56 44.84 14.83
CA ILE A 394 -32.20 45.14 16.23
C ILE A 394 -31.89 46.64 16.44
N SER A 395 -31.32 47.32 15.44
CA SER A 395 -30.92 48.72 15.55
C SER A 395 -32.06 49.66 15.09
N PRO A 396 -32.68 50.45 16.01
CA PRO A 396 -33.75 51.41 15.66
C PRO A 396 -33.28 52.48 14.66
N ALA A 397 -32.01 52.90 14.78
CA ALA A 397 -31.44 53.95 13.91
C ALA A 397 -31.27 53.44 12.47
N LEU A 398 -30.76 52.19 12.29
CA LEU A 398 -30.62 51.58 10.97
C LEU A 398 -31.98 51.27 10.32
N ARG A 399 -32.97 50.90 11.13
CA ARG A 399 -34.33 50.64 10.64
C ARG A 399 -34.96 51.93 10.04
N LEU A 400 -34.84 53.05 10.74
CA LEU A 400 -35.31 54.35 10.24
C LEU A 400 -34.58 54.76 8.96
N TYR A 401 -33.28 54.55 8.90
CA TYR A 401 -32.48 54.88 7.74
C TYR A 401 -32.89 54.03 6.51
N VAL A 402 -33.11 52.73 6.68
CA VAL A 402 -33.55 51.84 5.60
C VAL A 402 -34.95 52.20 5.12
N ILE A 403 -35.87 52.60 6.02
CA ILE A 403 -37.21 53.06 5.65
C ILE A 403 -37.12 54.33 4.81
N GLN A 404 -36.31 55.33 5.21
CA GLN A 404 -36.08 56.52 4.44
C GLN A 404 -35.52 56.27 3.05
N LEU A 405 -34.55 55.36 2.97
CA LEU A 405 -33.91 54.98 1.70
C LEU A 405 -34.93 54.33 0.76
N PHE A 406 -35.80 53.45 1.32
CA PHE A 406 -36.87 52.82 0.57
C PHE A 406 -37.93 53.82 0.05
N GLU A 407 -38.30 54.84 0.85
CA GLU A 407 -39.19 55.85 0.44
C GLU A 407 -38.61 56.77 -0.65
N GLN A 408 -37.29 57.10 -0.56
CA GLN A 408 -36.60 57.86 -1.61
C GLN A 408 -36.49 57.04 -2.91
N PHE A 409 -36.27 55.78 -2.82
CA PHE A 409 -36.18 54.86 -3.98
C PHE A 409 -37.57 54.75 -4.65
N ARG A 410 -38.67 54.67 -3.84
CA ARG A 410 -40.01 54.60 -4.34
C ARG A 410 -40.39 55.91 -5.06
N GLN A 411 -40.03 57.05 -4.51
CA GLN A 411 -40.25 58.34 -5.13
C GLN A 411 -39.52 58.55 -6.45
N TRP A 412 -38.24 58.04 -6.48
CA TRP A 412 -37.41 58.02 -7.69
C TRP A 412 -38.01 57.12 -8.79
N LEU A 413 -38.50 55.98 -8.44
CA LEU A 413 -39.18 55.04 -9.36
C LEU A 413 -40.50 55.69 -9.90
N PHE A 414 -41.22 56.40 -9.09
CA PHE A 414 -42.45 57.14 -9.50
C PHE A 414 -42.15 58.26 -10.53
N HIS A 415 -41.09 59.02 -10.27
CA HIS A 415 -40.65 60.09 -11.22
C HIS A 415 -40.14 59.49 -12.54
N LEU A 416 -39.49 58.34 -12.51
CA LEU A 416 -39.02 57.64 -13.72
C LEU A 416 -40.17 57.12 -14.58
N ARG A 417 -41.30 56.77 -13.92
CA ARG A 417 -42.52 56.31 -14.59
C ARG A 417 -43.33 57.44 -15.20
N GLU A 418 -43.17 58.65 -14.69
CA GLU A 418 -43.80 59.86 -15.27
C GLU A 418 -43.01 60.45 -16.45
N LEU A 419 -41.74 60.01 -16.60
CA LEU A 419 -40.84 60.45 -17.67
C LEU A 419 -40.81 59.49 -18.88
N LEU A 420 -41.40 58.32 -18.75
CA LEU A 420 -41.56 57.30 -19.79
C LEU A 420 -43.05 57.28 -20.26
#